data_2b46819a26eedca3eb617dbc5c197f22
#
_entry.id   2b46819a26eedca3eb617dbc5c197f22
#
_cell.length_a   1.000
_cell.length_b   1.000
_cell.length_c   1.000
_cell.angle_alpha   90.00
_cell.angle_beta   90.00
_cell.angle_gamma   90.00
#
_symmetry.space_group_name_H-M   'P 1'
#
loop_
_entity.id
_entity.type
_entity.pdbx_description
1 polymer ?
#
loop_
_entity_poly.entity_id
_entity_poly.type
_entity_poly.pdbx_seq_one_letter_code
_entity_poly.pdbx_strand_id
1 'polypeptide(L)'
;MKGHILIVGTTGCGKTTLARQLAIVAVRKGKKVVVFDPMRSDWPEGCVVYDDEREFSQRALRTRNSLFIIDEAGETIGRSNYEMFWLATRARHLNAQSVFITHRPTQLSNIVRDNCKRLFMFRSTAAVAKMMSEEYTDDNLLDAVDLKTHEYLVSDR
;
A
#
# COMPACT_ATOMS: atom_id res chain seq x y z
N MET A 1 14.13 4.31 8.55
CA MET A 1 12.80 4.05 7.94
C MET A 1 12.60 2.56 7.82
N LYS A 2 11.51 2.12 8.32
CA LYS A 2 11.08 0.73 8.19
C LYS A 2 10.46 0.56 6.80
N GLY A 3 10.83 -0.37 6.01
CA GLY A 3 10.41 -0.63 4.63
C GLY A 3 9.01 -0.20 4.20
N HIS A 4 8.62 -0.52 3.00
CA HIS A 4 7.30 -0.16 2.48
C HIS A 4 6.20 -1.04 3.10
N ILE A 5 4.96 -0.61 2.94
CA ILE A 5 3.77 -1.25 3.51
C ILE A 5 2.91 -1.80 2.38
N LEU A 6 2.40 -3.00 2.57
CA LEU A 6 1.40 -3.63 1.72
C LEU A 6 0.10 -3.78 2.50
N ILE A 7 -1.01 -3.38 1.90
CA ILE A 7 -2.36 -3.57 2.46
C ILE A 7 -3.16 -4.42 1.49
N VAL A 8 -3.59 -5.59 1.95
CA VAL A 8 -4.28 -6.59 1.14
C VAL A 8 -5.63 -6.93 1.75
N GLY A 9 -6.63 -7.15 0.92
CA GLY A 9 -7.94 -7.63 1.34
C GLY A 9 -9.00 -7.43 0.28
N THR A 10 -10.14 -8.08 0.46
CA THR A 10 -11.29 -7.94 -0.45
C THR A 10 -11.86 -6.52 -0.44
N THR A 11 -12.64 -6.19 -1.46
CA THR A 11 -13.30 -4.88 -1.55
C THR A 11 -14.23 -4.66 -0.36
N GLY A 12 -14.21 -3.44 0.20
CA GLY A 12 -15.09 -3.06 1.31
C GLY A 12 -14.68 -3.58 2.68
N CYS A 13 -13.48 -4.12 2.85
CA CYS A 13 -13.02 -4.67 4.14
C CYS A 13 -12.33 -3.68 5.08
N GLY A 14 -12.07 -2.43 4.62
CA GLY A 14 -11.47 -1.38 5.46
C GLY A 14 -10.05 -0.95 5.07
N LYS A 15 -9.52 -1.40 3.94
CA LYS A 15 -8.16 -1.06 3.48
C LYS A 15 -7.92 0.44 3.38
N THR A 16 -8.80 1.14 2.68
CA THR A 16 -8.67 2.60 2.49
C THR A 16 -8.84 3.36 3.80
N THR A 17 -9.69 2.87 4.70
CA THR A 17 -9.85 3.44 6.04
C THR A 17 -8.54 3.38 6.82
N LEU A 18 -7.85 2.25 6.80
CA LEU A 18 -6.52 2.13 7.43
C LEU A 18 -5.51 3.06 6.77
N ALA A 19 -5.50 3.12 5.45
CA ALA A 19 -4.57 4.01 4.73
C ALA A 19 -4.79 5.49 5.09
N ARG A 20 -6.04 5.92 5.27
CA ARG A 20 -6.35 7.28 5.75
C ARG A 20 -5.82 7.53 7.16
N GLN A 21 -5.90 6.55 8.04
CA GLN A 21 -5.32 6.65 9.39
C GLN A 21 -3.80 6.79 9.33
N LEU A 22 -3.13 6.03 8.47
CA LEU A 22 -1.69 6.15 8.25
C LEU A 22 -1.33 7.55 7.71
N ALA A 23 -2.15 8.09 6.82
CA ALA A 23 -1.98 9.44 6.28
C ALA A 23 -2.09 10.51 7.39
N ILE A 24 -3.09 10.40 8.26
CA ILE A 24 -3.26 11.32 9.40
C ILE A 24 -2.03 11.30 10.30
N VAL A 25 -1.54 10.12 10.65
CA VAL A 25 -0.35 9.98 11.48
C VAL A 25 0.87 10.60 10.80
N ALA A 26 1.04 10.38 9.50
CA ALA A 26 2.16 10.95 8.75
C ALA A 26 2.11 12.48 8.71
N VAL A 27 0.94 13.06 8.45
CA VAL A 27 0.74 14.53 8.46
C VAL A 27 1.08 15.11 9.84
N ARG A 28 0.62 14.48 10.92
CA ARG A 28 0.91 14.91 12.28
C ARG A 28 2.40 14.86 12.63
N LYS A 29 3.14 13.95 11.98
CA LYS A 29 4.60 13.84 12.12
C LYS A 29 5.38 14.80 11.21
N GLY A 30 4.69 15.69 10.52
CA GLY A 30 5.31 16.66 9.60
C GLY A 30 5.73 16.07 8.26
N LYS A 31 5.26 14.88 7.92
CA LYS A 31 5.53 14.29 6.60
C LYS A 31 4.55 14.82 5.55
N LYS A 32 5.02 14.95 4.34
CA LYS A 32 4.16 15.22 3.19
C LYS A 32 3.48 13.92 2.77
N VAL A 33 2.20 13.96 2.47
CA VAL A 33 1.44 12.79 2.02
C VAL A 33 0.95 13.02 0.60
N VAL A 34 1.37 12.18 -0.32
CA VAL A 34 0.97 12.23 -1.74
C VAL A 34 0.24 10.92 -2.06
N VAL A 35 -0.99 11.05 -2.54
CA VAL A 35 -1.89 9.92 -2.77
C VAL A 35 -2.18 9.80 -4.25
N PHE A 36 -2.06 8.59 -4.77
CA PHE A 36 -2.65 8.19 -6.03
C PHE A 36 -3.96 7.44 -5.76
N ASP A 37 -5.07 8.01 -6.16
CA ASP A 37 -6.40 7.41 -6.00
C ASP A 37 -7.22 7.64 -7.28
N PRO A 38 -7.34 6.62 -8.14
CA PRO A 38 -8.11 6.75 -9.39
C PRO A 38 -9.59 7.01 -9.17
N MET A 39 -10.13 6.66 -8.01
CA MET A 39 -11.55 6.85 -7.67
C MET A 39 -11.84 8.22 -7.05
N ARG A 40 -10.83 9.02 -6.76
CA ARG A 40 -10.98 10.34 -6.14
C ARG A 40 -11.85 10.34 -4.88
N SER A 41 -11.64 9.34 -4.01
CA SER A 41 -12.30 9.31 -2.71
C SER A 41 -11.75 10.39 -1.78
N ASP A 42 -12.43 10.60 -0.66
CA ASP A 42 -12.02 11.61 0.33
C ASP A 42 -10.78 11.18 1.09
N TRP A 43 -9.80 12.06 1.15
CA TRP A 43 -8.58 11.89 1.93
C TRP A 43 -8.47 12.97 3.00
N PRO A 44 -7.76 12.71 4.12
CA PRO A 44 -7.59 13.69 5.19
C PRO A 44 -6.94 14.98 4.71
N GLU A 45 -7.21 16.07 5.43
CA GLU A 45 -6.54 17.35 5.20
C GLU A 45 -5.02 17.19 5.32
N GLY A 46 -4.28 17.87 4.43
CA GLY A 46 -2.83 17.78 4.34
C GLY A 46 -2.34 16.75 3.32
N CYS A 47 -3.24 15.95 2.75
CA CYS A 47 -2.90 15.04 1.63
C CYS A 47 -3.06 15.76 0.29
N VAL A 48 -2.13 15.50 -0.63
CA VAL A 48 -2.25 15.92 -2.03
C VAL A 48 -2.64 14.69 -2.84
N VAL A 49 -3.80 14.75 -3.50
CA VAL A 49 -4.41 13.60 -4.17
C VAL A 49 -4.39 13.78 -5.68
N TYR A 50 -3.99 12.74 -6.38
CA TYR A 50 -3.96 12.66 -7.83
C TYR A 50 -4.76 11.46 -8.31
N ASP A 51 -5.45 11.60 -9.43
CA ASP A 51 -6.12 10.52 -10.16
C ASP A 51 -5.41 10.17 -11.47
N ASP A 52 -4.43 10.95 -11.85
CA ASP A 52 -3.56 10.72 -13.01
C ASP A 52 -2.20 10.21 -12.56
N GLU A 53 -1.78 9.08 -13.10
CA GLU A 53 -0.55 8.38 -12.73
C GLU A 53 0.69 9.23 -13.00
N ARG A 54 0.72 9.93 -14.13
CA ARG A 54 1.86 10.75 -14.53
C ARG A 54 2.02 11.97 -13.63
N GLU A 55 0.92 12.64 -13.30
CA GLU A 55 0.92 13.78 -12.37
C GLU A 55 1.36 13.35 -10.97
N PHE A 56 0.84 12.22 -10.49
CA PHE A 56 1.26 11.63 -9.23
C PHE A 56 2.76 11.37 -9.22
N SER A 57 3.29 10.69 -10.23
CA SER A 57 4.70 10.33 -10.32
C SER A 57 5.60 11.56 -10.35
N GLN A 58 5.24 12.59 -11.12
CA GLN A 58 5.98 13.85 -11.19
C GLN A 58 6.03 14.54 -9.82
N ARG A 59 4.93 14.58 -9.10
CA ARG A 59 4.87 15.17 -7.77
C ARG A 59 5.68 14.36 -6.76
N ALA A 60 5.51 13.05 -6.75
CA ALA A 60 6.17 12.15 -5.81
C ALA A 60 7.69 12.20 -5.96
N LEU A 61 8.22 12.22 -7.19
CA LEU A 61 9.66 12.31 -7.46
C LEU A 61 10.32 13.59 -6.91
N ARG A 62 9.54 14.64 -6.72
CA ARG A 62 10.01 15.94 -6.18
C ARG A 62 9.75 16.09 -4.67
N THR A 63 9.17 15.08 -4.03
CA THR A 63 8.73 15.20 -2.65
C THR A 63 9.62 14.35 -1.74
N ARG A 64 10.25 15.00 -0.76
CA ARG A 64 11.09 14.34 0.25
C ARG A 64 10.36 14.30 1.59
N ASN A 65 10.80 13.41 2.47
CA ASN A 65 10.24 13.21 3.81
C ASN A 65 8.71 13.00 3.75
N SER A 66 8.32 11.93 3.05
CA SER A 66 6.93 11.74 2.62
C SER A 66 6.42 10.33 2.83
N LEU A 67 5.10 10.24 2.80
CA LEU A 67 4.35 9.00 2.64
C LEU A 67 3.65 9.04 1.29
N PHE A 68 3.92 8.05 0.45
CA PHE A 68 3.21 7.84 -0.81
C PHE A 68 2.18 6.75 -0.60
N ILE A 69 0.93 7.00 -0.97
CA ILE A 69 -0.15 6.02 -0.89
C ILE A 69 -0.65 5.76 -2.30
N ILE A 70 -0.63 4.50 -2.70
CA ILE A 70 -1.07 4.06 -4.02
C ILE A 70 -2.27 3.14 -3.83
N ASP A 71 -3.46 3.68 -4.06
CA ASP A 71 -4.70 2.91 -4.01
C ASP A 71 -4.89 2.16 -5.34
N GLU A 72 -5.50 0.99 -5.28
CA GLU A 72 -5.63 0.08 -6.42
C GLU A 72 -4.28 -0.21 -7.11
N ALA A 73 -3.25 -0.46 -6.31
CA ALA A 73 -1.89 -0.63 -6.79
C ALA A 73 -1.73 -1.78 -7.80
N GLY A 74 -2.57 -2.81 -7.70
CA GLY A 74 -2.58 -3.91 -8.67
C GLY A 74 -2.90 -3.47 -10.09
N GLU A 75 -3.71 -2.43 -10.25
CA GLU A 75 -4.06 -1.87 -11.56
C GLU A 75 -3.04 -0.83 -12.03
N THR A 76 -2.44 -0.10 -11.10
CA THR A 76 -1.51 1.00 -11.39
C THR A 76 -0.08 0.51 -11.54
N ILE A 77 0.39 -0.29 -10.60
CA ILE A 77 1.75 -0.83 -10.53
C ILE A 77 1.70 -2.33 -10.76
N GLY A 78 0.98 -2.74 -11.78
CA GLY A 78 0.89 -4.12 -12.20
C GLY A 78 2.24 -4.65 -12.70
N ARG A 79 2.26 -5.91 -13.10
CA ARG A 79 3.49 -6.61 -13.50
C ARG A 79 4.26 -5.92 -14.63
N SER A 80 3.59 -5.08 -15.42
CA SER A 80 4.13 -4.46 -16.62
C SER A 80 4.47 -2.97 -16.47
N ASN A 81 4.11 -2.32 -15.36
CA ASN A 81 4.35 -0.89 -15.19
C ASN A 81 5.70 -0.62 -14.50
N TYR A 82 6.76 -0.79 -15.23
CA TYR A 82 8.13 -0.59 -14.74
C TYR A 82 8.42 0.86 -14.31
N GLU A 83 7.74 1.83 -14.91
CA GLU A 83 7.94 3.25 -14.60
C GLU A 83 7.56 3.62 -13.17
N MET A 84 6.67 2.86 -12.54
CA MET A 84 6.22 3.07 -11.16
C MET A 84 6.99 2.22 -10.13
N PHE A 85 7.87 1.31 -10.55
CA PHE A 85 8.58 0.43 -9.63
C PHE A 85 9.53 1.18 -8.69
N TRP A 86 9.94 2.39 -9.04
CA TRP A 86 10.78 3.22 -8.19
C TRP A 86 10.13 3.52 -6.82
N LEU A 87 8.81 3.52 -6.75
CA LEU A 87 8.07 3.70 -5.49
C LEU A 87 8.41 2.59 -4.47
N ALA A 88 8.72 1.40 -4.94
CA ALA A 88 9.14 0.29 -4.10
C ALA A 88 10.66 0.19 -3.95
N THR A 89 11.42 0.55 -4.99
CA THR A 89 12.87 0.30 -5.03
C THR A 89 13.72 1.49 -4.64
N ARG A 90 13.29 2.72 -4.92
CA ARG A 90 14.10 3.93 -4.77
C ARG A 90 13.49 5.02 -3.88
N ALA A 91 12.21 4.95 -3.54
CA ALA A 91 11.55 6.00 -2.75
C ALA A 91 12.25 6.29 -1.42
N ARG A 92 12.87 5.29 -0.81
CA ARG A 92 13.65 5.48 0.43
C ARG A 92 14.81 6.49 0.28
N HIS A 93 15.35 6.69 -0.92
CA HIS A 93 16.38 7.70 -1.17
C HIS A 93 15.83 9.12 -1.07
N LEU A 94 14.52 9.28 -1.15
CA LEU A 94 13.81 10.53 -0.89
C LEU A 94 13.37 10.67 0.57
N ASN A 95 13.81 9.75 1.44
CA ASN A 95 13.27 9.59 2.79
C ASN A 95 11.73 9.41 2.75
N ALA A 96 11.26 8.60 1.81
CA ALA A 96 9.85 8.33 1.58
C ALA A 96 9.52 6.86 1.82
N GLN A 97 8.34 6.63 2.35
CA GLN A 97 7.75 5.31 2.51
C GLN A 97 6.54 5.19 1.59
N SER A 98 6.39 4.06 0.93
CA SER A 98 5.23 3.79 0.07
C SER A 98 4.28 2.80 0.74
N VAL A 99 2.99 3.03 0.56
CA VAL A 99 1.89 2.16 0.97
C VAL A 99 1.16 1.72 -0.30
N PHE A 100 1.17 0.42 -0.56
CA PHE A 100 0.48 -0.17 -1.71
C PHE A 100 -0.78 -0.87 -1.22
N ILE A 101 -1.93 -0.52 -1.80
CA ILE A 101 -3.23 -1.09 -1.46
C ILE A 101 -3.73 -1.91 -2.64
N THR A 102 -4.04 -3.17 -2.41
CA THR A 102 -4.55 -4.05 -3.46
C THR A 102 -5.54 -5.09 -2.90
N HIS A 103 -6.52 -5.46 -3.70
CA HIS A 103 -7.38 -6.61 -3.40
C HIS A 103 -6.81 -7.91 -3.99
N ARG A 104 -5.89 -7.82 -4.96
CA ARG A 104 -5.27 -8.96 -5.64
C ARG A 104 -3.74 -8.81 -5.67
N PRO A 105 -3.02 -9.30 -4.66
CA PRO A 105 -1.57 -9.18 -4.61
C PRO A 105 -0.87 -9.88 -5.79
N THR A 106 -1.51 -10.86 -6.43
CA THR A 106 -0.99 -11.51 -7.64
C THR A 106 -0.86 -10.56 -8.82
N GLN A 107 -1.57 -9.44 -8.85
CA GLN A 107 -1.45 -8.41 -9.88
C GLN A 107 -0.25 -7.49 -9.66
N LEU A 108 0.26 -7.41 -8.43
CA LEU A 108 1.48 -6.67 -8.15
C LEU A 108 2.73 -7.44 -8.58
N SER A 109 3.70 -6.70 -9.09
CA SER A 109 5.03 -7.25 -9.36
C SER A 109 5.66 -7.83 -8.09
N ASN A 110 6.40 -8.92 -8.23
CA ASN A 110 7.22 -9.48 -7.15
C ASN A 110 8.18 -8.42 -6.59
N ILE A 111 8.72 -7.56 -7.45
CA ILE A 111 9.62 -6.47 -7.04
C ILE A 111 8.95 -5.56 -6.02
N VAL A 112 7.67 -5.21 -6.23
CA VAL A 112 6.92 -4.38 -5.29
C VAL A 112 6.67 -5.13 -3.99
N ARG A 113 6.16 -6.37 -4.07
CA ARG A 113 5.86 -7.18 -2.89
C ARG A 113 7.10 -7.44 -2.02
N ASP A 114 8.23 -7.78 -2.64
CA ASP A 114 9.48 -8.09 -1.93
C ASP A 114 10.05 -6.89 -1.17
N ASN A 115 9.73 -5.68 -1.60
CA ASN A 115 10.15 -4.45 -0.92
C ASN A 115 9.18 -3.99 0.19
N CYS A 116 8.04 -4.66 0.35
CA CYS A 116 7.10 -4.38 1.43
C CYS A 116 7.45 -5.20 2.66
N LYS A 117 7.95 -4.52 3.69
CA LYS A 117 8.40 -5.17 4.94
C LYS A 117 7.27 -5.40 5.92
N ARG A 118 6.21 -4.62 5.83
CA ARG A 118 5.02 -4.76 6.67
C ARG A 118 3.78 -5.02 5.82
N LEU A 119 3.03 -6.03 6.23
CA LEU A 119 1.73 -6.39 5.65
C LEU A 119 0.62 -6.13 6.65
N PHE A 120 -0.43 -5.44 6.19
CA PHE A 120 -1.73 -5.42 6.84
C PHE A 120 -2.69 -6.26 6.01
N MET A 121 -3.14 -7.35 6.57
CA MET A 121 -3.97 -8.32 5.86
C MET A 121 -5.39 -8.30 6.41
N PHE A 122 -6.31 -7.75 5.63
CA PHE A 122 -7.74 -7.81 5.88
C PHE A 122 -8.33 -9.13 5.37
N ARG A 123 -9.63 -9.30 5.51
CA ARG A 123 -10.30 -10.49 4.99
C ARG A 123 -9.92 -10.75 3.53
N SER A 124 -9.56 -11.99 3.24
CA SER A 124 -9.07 -12.40 1.93
C SER A 124 -9.56 -13.81 1.61
N THR A 125 -9.47 -14.18 0.33
CA THR A 125 -9.74 -15.56 -0.09
C THR A 125 -8.70 -16.51 0.45
N ALA A 126 -9.02 -17.81 0.52
CA ALA A 126 -8.08 -18.84 0.99
C ALA A 126 -6.79 -18.85 0.13
N ALA A 127 -6.92 -18.67 -1.19
CA ALA A 127 -5.76 -18.65 -2.08
C ALA A 127 -4.81 -17.47 -1.77
N VAL A 128 -5.36 -16.27 -1.52
CA VAL A 128 -4.57 -15.09 -1.17
C VAL A 128 -3.95 -15.24 0.22
N ALA A 129 -4.70 -15.75 1.19
CA ALA A 129 -4.19 -16.00 2.54
C ALA A 129 -3.01 -16.96 2.52
N LYS A 130 -3.11 -18.07 1.76
CA LYS A 130 -2.03 -19.03 1.58
C LYS A 130 -0.80 -18.39 0.94
N MET A 131 -0.97 -17.65 -0.15
CA MET A 131 0.12 -16.96 -0.84
C MET A 131 0.87 -16.02 0.11
N MET A 132 0.16 -15.19 0.85
CA MET A 132 0.76 -14.21 1.74
C MET A 132 1.41 -14.86 2.96
N SER A 133 0.83 -15.94 3.50
CA SER A 133 1.44 -16.71 4.59
C SER A 133 2.79 -17.30 4.18
N GLU A 134 2.91 -17.78 2.96
CA GLU A 134 4.17 -18.30 2.41
C GLU A 134 5.20 -17.18 2.19
N GLU A 135 4.79 -16.07 1.59
CA GLU A 135 5.70 -14.93 1.32
C GLU A 135 6.23 -14.29 2.62
N TYR A 136 5.39 -14.17 3.65
CA TYR A 136 5.78 -13.58 4.93
C TYR A 136 6.24 -14.61 5.97
N THR A 137 6.20 -15.89 5.63
CA THR A 137 6.55 -16.99 6.53
C THR A 137 5.79 -16.89 7.86
N ASP A 138 4.49 -16.66 7.76
CA ASP A 138 3.61 -16.40 8.90
C ASP A 138 2.26 -17.12 8.72
N ASP A 139 2.12 -18.25 9.37
CA ASP A 139 0.91 -19.09 9.27
C ASP A 139 -0.33 -18.43 9.88
N ASN A 140 -0.17 -17.43 10.76
CA ASN A 140 -1.31 -16.69 11.30
C ASN A 140 -2.10 -15.98 10.21
N LEU A 141 -1.48 -15.65 9.08
CA LEU A 141 -2.15 -15.01 7.96
C LEU A 141 -3.23 -15.89 7.30
N LEU A 142 -3.19 -17.21 7.53
CA LEU A 142 -4.25 -18.13 7.07
C LEU A 142 -5.61 -17.80 7.70
N ASP A 143 -5.63 -17.21 8.89
CA ASP A 143 -6.85 -16.82 9.59
C ASP A 143 -7.55 -15.61 8.92
N ALA A 144 -6.93 -14.98 7.93
CA ALA A 144 -7.50 -13.83 7.23
C ALA A 144 -8.83 -14.16 6.53
N VAL A 145 -9.10 -15.43 6.22
CA VAL A 145 -10.36 -15.87 5.61
C VAL A 145 -11.57 -15.63 6.52
N ASP A 146 -11.37 -15.60 7.83
CA ASP A 146 -12.42 -15.49 8.85
C ASP A 146 -12.54 -14.07 9.46
N LEU A 147 -11.74 -13.12 9.01
CA LEU A 147 -11.79 -11.75 9.53
C LEU A 147 -13.09 -11.05 9.16
N LYS A 148 -13.57 -10.23 10.08
CA LYS A 148 -14.71 -9.33 9.87
C LYS A 148 -14.24 -8.02 9.23
N THR A 149 -15.21 -7.21 8.77
CA THR A 149 -14.93 -5.87 8.26
C THR A 149 -14.14 -5.05 9.30
N HIS A 150 -13.11 -4.36 8.85
CA HIS A 150 -12.16 -3.56 9.65
C HIS A 150 -11.21 -4.36 10.56
N GLU A 151 -11.34 -5.67 10.64
CA GLU A 151 -10.33 -6.50 11.29
C GLU A 151 -9.17 -6.80 10.34
N TYR A 152 -7.97 -6.80 10.86
CA TYR A 152 -6.77 -7.13 10.09
C TYR A 152 -5.70 -7.81 10.94
N LEU A 153 -4.82 -8.54 10.27
CA LEU A 153 -3.61 -9.13 10.82
C LEU A 153 -2.40 -8.32 10.35
N VAL A 154 -1.37 -8.25 11.17
CA VAL A 154 -0.11 -7.57 10.83
C VAL A 154 1.01 -8.59 10.81
N SER A 155 1.81 -8.56 9.75
CA SER A 155 3.01 -9.39 9.63
C SER A 155 4.17 -8.55 9.11
N ASP A 156 5.34 -8.76 9.71
CA ASP A 156 6.59 -8.08 9.33
C ASP A 156 7.62 -9.12 8.87
N ARG A 157 8.46 -8.74 7.92
CA ARG A 157 9.58 -9.58 7.45
C ARG A 157 10.91 -8.82 7.32
#